data_14075cfe0f5a7db987da08df543d4749
#
_entry.id   14075cfe0f5a7db987da08df543d4749
#
_cell.length_a   1.000
_cell.length_b   1.000
_cell.length_c   1.000
_cell.angle_alpha   90.00
_cell.angle_beta   90.00
_cell.angle_gamma   90.00
#
_symmetry.space_group_name_H-M   'P 1'
#
loop_
_entity.id
_entity.type
_entity.pdbx_description
1 polymer ?
#
loop_
_entity_poly.entity_id
_entity_poly.type
_entity_poly.pdbx_seq_one_letter_code
_entity_poly.pdbx_strand_id
1 'polypeptide(L)'
;MENAQDFANNLFQFMEETFEAKHHGIFLDRGTSLFETLETVSAQEASIPVGGKCASLAAQLAHVTFYIESFERYALQGDESPRDWGYIWRTVEKVTAEEW
;
A
#
# COMPACT_ATOMS: atom_id res chain seq x y z
N MET A 1 27.33 -14.81 7.99
CA MET A 1 26.94 -13.47 7.46
C MET A 1 26.04 -13.67 6.25
N GLU A 2 24.94 -12.97 6.21
CA GLU A 2 24.04 -13.04 5.06
C GLU A 2 24.67 -12.36 3.85
N ASN A 3 24.48 -12.92 2.67
CA ASN A 3 24.85 -12.28 1.42
C ASN A 3 23.67 -11.47 0.87
N ALA A 4 23.87 -10.79 -0.26
CA ALA A 4 22.85 -9.93 -0.85
C ALA A 4 21.57 -10.72 -1.22
N GLN A 5 21.72 -11.97 -1.66
CA GLN A 5 20.60 -12.81 -2.02
C GLN A 5 19.77 -13.20 -0.78
N ASP A 6 20.43 -13.56 0.30
CA ASP A 6 19.73 -13.88 1.56
C ASP A 6 18.98 -12.66 2.10
N PHE A 7 19.60 -11.49 2.03
CA PHE A 7 18.94 -10.25 2.43
C PHE A 7 17.70 -9.99 1.57
N ALA A 8 17.81 -10.14 0.25
CA ALA A 8 16.68 -9.93 -0.65
C ALA A 8 15.55 -10.93 -0.39
N ASN A 9 15.89 -12.19 -0.17
CA ASN A 9 14.90 -13.23 0.12
C ASN A 9 14.15 -12.94 1.41
N ASN A 10 14.86 -12.52 2.45
CA ASN A 10 14.24 -12.16 3.73
C ASN A 10 13.38 -10.91 3.61
N LEU A 11 13.82 -9.93 2.85
CA LEU A 11 13.03 -8.72 2.59
C LEU A 11 11.73 -9.06 1.86
N PHE A 12 11.80 -9.88 0.81
CA PHE A 12 10.61 -10.30 0.08
C PHE A 12 9.65 -11.10 0.96
N GLN A 13 10.18 -11.97 1.83
CA GLN A 13 9.36 -12.72 2.78
C GLN A 13 8.64 -11.77 3.74
N PHE A 14 9.34 -10.78 4.26
CA PHE A 14 8.74 -9.78 5.14
C PHE A 14 7.64 -9.00 4.42
N MET A 15 7.88 -8.59 3.18
CA MET A 15 6.89 -7.86 2.37
C MET A 15 5.67 -8.74 2.10
N GLU A 16 5.88 -10.01 1.75
CA GLU A 16 4.79 -10.94 1.52
C GLU A 16 3.91 -11.06 2.76
N GLU A 17 4.51 -11.21 3.93
CA GLU A 17 3.76 -11.32 5.18
C GLU A 17 3.04 -10.02 5.55
N THR A 18 3.58 -8.87 5.13
CA THR A 18 2.93 -7.58 5.36
C THR A 18 1.64 -7.44 4.55
N PHE A 19 1.64 -7.89 3.30
CA PHE A 19 0.53 -7.66 2.37
C PHE A 19 -0.41 -8.85 2.24
N GLU A 20 0.12 -10.06 2.16
CA GLU A 20 -0.63 -11.24 1.76
C GLU A 20 -1.23 -12.01 2.94
N ALA A 21 -2.44 -12.53 2.74
CA ALA A 21 -3.13 -13.29 3.76
C ALA A 21 -2.46 -14.64 4.05
N LYS A 22 -1.97 -15.30 3.01
CA LYS A 22 -1.40 -16.65 3.12
C LYS A 22 0.11 -16.59 3.19
N HIS A 23 0.64 -16.75 4.39
CA HIS A 23 2.09 -16.78 4.61
C HIS A 23 2.43 -17.68 5.79
N HIS A 24 3.71 -17.93 5.99
CA HIS A 24 4.19 -18.85 7.02
C HIS A 24 4.28 -18.23 8.41
N GLY A 25 4.16 -16.92 8.54
CA GLY A 25 4.24 -16.23 9.83
C GLY A 25 5.64 -16.25 10.42
N ILE A 26 6.67 -16.09 9.56
CA ILE A 26 8.06 -16.11 10.00
C ILE A 26 8.43 -14.81 10.72
N PHE A 27 7.99 -13.67 10.18
CA PHE A 27 8.29 -12.34 10.72
C PHE A 27 7.09 -11.70 11.38
N LEU A 28 5.89 -11.92 10.83
CA LEU A 28 4.66 -11.25 11.29
C LEU A 28 3.59 -12.30 11.62
N ASP A 29 2.68 -11.93 12.50
CA ASP A 29 1.56 -12.79 12.88
C ASP A 29 0.63 -13.02 11.69
N ARG A 30 0.02 -14.20 11.66
CA ARG A 30 -1.02 -14.51 10.68
C ARG A 30 -2.30 -13.76 11.03
N GLY A 31 -3.07 -13.42 10.00
CA GLY A 31 -4.37 -12.77 10.18
C GLY A 31 -4.29 -11.24 10.27
N THR A 32 -3.12 -10.66 10.13
CA THR A 32 -2.91 -9.20 10.28
C THR A 32 -2.36 -8.52 9.03
N SER A 33 -2.34 -9.21 7.89
CA SER A 33 -1.83 -8.62 6.65
C SER A 33 -2.68 -7.43 6.20
N LEU A 34 -2.10 -6.58 5.38
CA LEU A 34 -2.78 -5.40 4.87
C LEU A 34 -4.05 -5.78 4.10
N PHE A 35 -3.96 -6.74 3.20
CA PHE A 35 -5.12 -7.12 2.39
C PHE A 35 -6.24 -7.73 3.23
N GLU A 36 -5.92 -8.55 4.23
CA GLU A 36 -6.93 -9.07 5.16
C GLU A 36 -7.62 -7.94 5.92
N THR A 37 -6.84 -6.98 6.39
CA THR A 37 -7.36 -5.84 7.14
C THR A 37 -8.28 -4.99 6.26
N LEU A 38 -7.88 -4.72 5.02
CA LEU A 38 -8.68 -3.92 4.10
C LEU A 38 -9.99 -4.60 3.72
N GLU A 39 -10.03 -5.93 3.69
CA GLU A 39 -11.26 -6.67 3.41
C GLU A 39 -12.35 -6.43 4.45
N THR A 40 -11.98 -6.04 5.65
CA THR A 40 -12.94 -5.76 6.73
C THR A 40 -13.53 -4.36 6.66
N VAL A 41 -13.04 -3.52 5.76
CA VAL A 41 -13.43 -2.12 5.63
C VAL A 41 -14.26 -1.93 4.36
N SER A 42 -15.46 -1.36 4.50
CA SER A 42 -16.31 -1.05 3.34
C SER A 42 -15.81 0.19 2.61
N ALA A 43 -16.22 0.36 1.35
CA ALA A 43 -15.94 1.57 0.59
C ALA A 43 -16.48 2.82 1.30
N GLN A 44 -17.65 2.70 1.91
CA GLN A 44 -18.26 3.80 2.66
C GLN A 44 -17.39 4.19 3.86
N GLU A 45 -16.94 3.22 4.63
CA GLU A 45 -16.05 3.47 5.76
C GLU A 45 -14.71 4.06 5.32
N ALA A 46 -14.14 3.52 4.24
CA ALA A 46 -12.87 4.00 3.70
C ALA A 46 -12.95 5.43 3.15
N SER A 47 -14.15 5.91 2.86
CA SER A 47 -14.40 7.24 2.30
C SER A 47 -14.63 8.31 3.37
N ILE A 48 -14.63 7.94 4.65
CA ILE A 48 -14.86 8.87 5.76
C ILE A 48 -13.49 9.34 6.30
N PRO A 49 -13.20 10.65 6.31
CA PRO A 49 -11.99 11.16 6.96
C PRO A 49 -11.96 10.76 8.44
N VAL A 50 -10.79 10.37 8.91
CA VAL A 50 -10.63 9.82 10.26
C VAL A 50 -10.73 10.88 11.36
N GLY A 51 -10.80 12.14 10.97
CA GLY A 51 -10.96 13.25 11.89
C GLY A 51 -9.93 14.35 11.66
N GLY A 52 -10.23 15.54 12.11
CA GLY A 52 -9.37 16.70 11.95
C GLY A 52 -9.02 16.94 10.47
N LYS A 53 -7.73 17.04 10.17
CA LYS A 53 -7.23 17.23 8.81
C LYS A 53 -6.74 15.93 8.17
N CYS A 54 -7.05 14.78 8.78
CA CYS A 54 -6.59 13.50 8.24
C CYS A 54 -7.36 13.12 6.99
N ALA A 55 -6.65 12.61 6.00
CA ALA A 55 -7.26 12.09 4.80
C ALA A 55 -8.01 10.77 5.09
N SER A 56 -8.95 10.42 4.23
CA SER A 56 -9.66 9.14 4.34
C SER A 56 -8.71 7.96 4.11
N LEU A 57 -9.09 6.77 4.56
CA LEU A 57 -8.32 5.56 4.28
C LEU A 57 -8.19 5.32 2.77
N ALA A 58 -9.25 5.61 2.02
CA ALA A 58 -9.22 5.50 0.56
C ALA A 58 -8.12 6.39 -0.05
N ALA A 59 -8.01 7.64 0.41
CA ALA A 59 -6.96 8.54 -0.06
C ALA A 59 -5.57 8.06 0.35
N GLN A 60 -5.42 7.55 1.57
CA GLN A 60 -4.14 7.00 2.03
C GLN A 60 -3.70 5.82 1.18
N LEU A 61 -4.60 4.89 0.90
CA LEU A 61 -4.28 3.72 0.08
C LEU A 61 -3.95 4.11 -1.36
N ALA A 62 -4.72 5.02 -1.93
CA ALA A 62 -4.45 5.53 -3.28
C ALA A 62 -3.08 6.22 -3.35
N HIS A 63 -2.71 6.94 -2.30
CA HIS A 63 -1.41 7.60 -2.22
C HIS A 63 -0.25 6.58 -2.16
N VAL A 64 -0.39 5.54 -1.35
CA VAL A 64 0.61 4.46 -1.27
C VAL A 64 0.77 3.78 -2.63
N THR A 65 -0.34 3.48 -3.30
CA THR A 65 -0.34 2.87 -4.63
C THR A 65 0.36 3.77 -5.64
N PHE A 66 0.06 5.06 -5.62
CA PHE A 66 0.70 6.04 -6.50
C PHE A 66 2.21 6.08 -6.30
N TYR A 67 2.68 6.04 -5.05
CA TYR A 67 4.11 6.00 -4.73
C TYR A 67 4.78 4.75 -5.27
N ILE A 68 4.16 3.60 -5.05
CA ILE A 68 4.72 2.32 -5.50
C ILE A 68 4.81 2.27 -7.03
N GLU A 69 3.77 2.69 -7.72
CA GLU A 69 3.76 2.74 -9.18
C GLU A 69 4.81 3.74 -9.72
N SER A 70 4.96 4.87 -9.08
CA SER A 70 5.96 5.86 -9.46
C SER A 70 7.38 5.33 -9.27
N PHE A 71 7.62 4.64 -8.16
CA PHE A 71 8.91 4.01 -7.88
C PHE A 71 9.21 2.91 -8.90
N GLU A 72 8.22 2.10 -9.24
CA GLU A 72 8.37 1.04 -10.24
C GLU A 72 8.78 1.61 -11.60
N ARG A 73 8.09 2.67 -12.04
CA ARG A 73 8.44 3.33 -13.30
C ARG A 73 9.85 3.91 -13.28
N TYR A 74 10.24 4.51 -12.17
CA TYR A 74 11.59 5.05 -12.02
C TYR A 74 12.64 3.93 -12.03
N ALA A 75 12.45 2.92 -11.19
CA ALA A 75 13.45 1.87 -10.96
C ALA A 75 13.58 0.91 -12.14
N LEU A 76 12.48 0.55 -12.80
CA LEU A 76 12.47 -0.46 -13.85
C LEU A 76 12.49 0.14 -15.26
N GLN A 77 11.97 1.34 -15.45
CA GLN A 77 11.84 1.95 -16.77
C GLN A 77 12.70 3.20 -16.93
N GLY A 78 13.41 3.63 -15.89
CA GLY A 78 14.22 4.84 -15.92
C GLY A 78 13.42 6.11 -16.09
N ASP A 79 12.13 6.10 -15.77
CA ASP A 79 11.26 7.25 -15.95
C ASP A 79 11.47 8.27 -14.84
N GLU A 80 12.22 9.32 -15.13
CA GLU A 80 12.53 10.42 -14.21
C GLU A 80 11.59 11.62 -14.38
N SER A 81 10.49 11.47 -15.12
CA SER A 81 9.56 12.57 -15.35
C SER A 81 8.97 13.06 -14.03
N PRO A 82 8.65 14.35 -13.92
CA PRO A 82 8.07 14.91 -12.70
C PRO A 82 6.76 14.21 -12.32
N ARG A 83 6.53 14.05 -11.01
CA ARG A 83 5.29 13.51 -10.46
C ARG A 83 4.55 14.61 -9.73
N ASP A 84 3.23 14.62 -9.85
CA ASP A 84 2.39 15.48 -9.05
C ASP A 84 2.03 14.77 -7.74
N TRP A 85 2.87 14.95 -6.75
CA TRP A 85 2.72 14.27 -5.45
C TRP A 85 1.47 14.68 -4.68
N GLY A 86 0.88 15.82 -5.03
CA GLY A 86 -0.35 16.28 -4.40
C GLY A 86 -1.63 15.81 -5.09
N TYR A 87 -1.49 15.14 -6.24
CA TYR A 87 -2.64 14.77 -7.09
C TYR A 87 -3.67 13.92 -6.33
N ILE A 88 -3.20 12.89 -5.64
CA ILE A 88 -4.10 11.98 -4.91
C ILE A 88 -4.86 12.73 -3.81
N TRP A 89 -4.16 13.57 -3.06
CA TRP A 89 -4.79 14.32 -1.97
C TRP A 89 -5.87 15.28 -2.46
N ARG A 90 -5.73 15.80 -3.69
CA ARG A 90 -6.70 16.71 -4.28
C ARG A 90 -7.86 16.00 -4.96
N THR A 91 -7.67 14.76 -5.39
CA THR A 91 -8.64 14.08 -6.26
C THR A 91 -9.32 12.86 -5.63
N VAL A 92 -8.71 12.25 -4.61
CA VAL A 92 -9.26 11.04 -3.99
C VAL A 92 -9.67 11.36 -2.55
N GLU A 93 -10.97 11.47 -2.32
CA GLU A 93 -11.52 11.63 -0.98
C GLU A 93 -12.45 10.46 -0.66
N LYS A 94 -13.27 10.12 -1.64
CA LYS A 94 -14.26 9.06 -1.54
C LYS A 94 -14.09 8.07 -2.66
N VAL A 95 -14.46 6.83 -2.42
CA VAL A 95 -14.43 5.77 -3.44
C VAL A 95 -15.78 5.04 -3.45
N THR A 96 -16.12 4.51 -4.61
CA THR A 96 -17.27 3.61 -4.74
C THR A 96 -16.85 2.19 -4.36
N ALA A 97 -17.84 1.30 -4.17
CA ALA A 97 -17.56 -0.10 -3.89
C ALA A 97 -16.72 -0.76 -4.99
N GLU A 98 -16.90 -0.30 -6.23
CA GLU A 98 -16.16 -0.84 -7.39
C GLU A 98 -14.71 -0.34 -7.42
N GLU A 99 -14.46 0.88 -6.97
CA GLU A 99 -13.12 1.46 -6.90
C GLU A 99 -12.33 0.92 -5.72
N TRP A 100 -13.01 0.60 -4.63
CA TRP A 100 -12.39 0.10 -3.40
C TRP A 100 -11.98 -1.37 -3.53
#